data_a6a5f68da984e100a2020c76991bf6df
#
_entry.id   a6a5f68da984e100a2020c76991bf6df
#
_cell.length_a   1.000
_cell.length_b   1.000
_cell.length_c   1.000
_cell.angle_alpha   90.00
_cell.angle_beta   90.00
_cell.angle_gamma   90.00
#
_symmetry.space_group_name_H-M   'P 1'
#
loop_
_entity.id
_entity.type
_entity.pdbx_description
1 polymer ?
#
loop_
_entity_poly.entity_id
_entity_poly.type
_entity_poly.pdbx_seq_one_letter_code
_entity_poly.pdbx_strand_id
1 'polypeptide(L)'
;MYEEKFGMNVLVIDVGTSSMRGILFEHQGKCLTEKQEFYQATYLENSWVEQNPADWENALYSILKQSVAEAENMGEKIDAISITSQRSSVIPVDENIRPLSNAIMWQDKRTNYICESMENLNDKVFSLCGSRVNPVFSGSKMMWIREERPEIYAKTYKFMVIPDYLIYLMTGRICTDYTLSLIHISEPTRRVVI
;
A
#
# COMPACT_ATOMS: atom_id res chain seq x y z
N MET A 1 16.29 3.65 -42.55
CA MET A 1 14.91 3.46 -42.14
C MET A 1 14.94 3.38 -40.61
N TYR A 2 14.68 4.50 -39.92
CA TYR A 2 14.57 4.51 -38.45
C TYR A 2 13.20 3.89 -38.15
N GLU A 3 13.15 2.63 -37.70
CA GLU A 3 11.98 2.14 -36.99
C GLU A 3 11.89 2.98 -35.71
N GLU A 4 10.93 3.92 -35.70
CA GLU A 4 10.53 4.55 -34.45
C GLU A 4 10.11 3.42 -33.51
N LYS A 5 10.89 3.21 -32.43
CA LYS A 5 10.54 2.31 -31.34
C LYS A 5 9.32 2.91 -30.62
N PHE A 6 8.12 2.66 -31.15
CA PHE A 6 6.85 2.95 -30.46
C PHE A 6 6.63 1.90 -29.38
N GLY A 7 7.44 1.93 -28.32
CA GLY A 7 7.31 1.02 -27.21
C GLY A 7 7.52 1.76 -25.91
N MET A 8 6.61 1.59 -24.94
CA MET A 8 6.77 2.10 -23.58
C MET A 8 7.50 1.08 -22.73
N ASN A 9 8.57 1.53 -22.03
CA ASN A 9 9.18 0.75 -20.96
C ASN A 9 8.49 1.08 -19.63
N VAL A 10 8.04 0.05 -18.94
CA VAL A 10 7.28 0.19 -17.69
C VAL A 10 8.09 -0.39 -16.53
N LEU A 11 8.36 0.44 -15.52
CA LEU A 11 8.90 -0.03 -14.26
C LEU A 11 7.74 -0.49 -13.36
N VAL A 12 7.68 -1.78 -13.08
CA VAL A 12 6.71 -2.37 -12.15
C VAL A 12 7.33 -2.44 -10.77
N ILE A 13 6.71 -1.78 -9.79
CA ILE A 13 7.07 -1.88 -8.37
C ILE A 13 6.14 -2.89 -7.71
N ASP A 14 6.70 -4.01 -7.26
CA ASP A 14 5.99 -5.06 -6.52
C ASP A 14 6.34 -4.99 -5.04
N VAL A 15 5.36 -4.61 -4.21
CA VAL A 15 5.53 -4.39 -2.78
C VAL A 15 5.01 -5.58 -1.99
N GLY A 16 5.88 -6.53 -1.72
CA GLY A 16 5.57 -7.71 -0.91
C GLY A 16 5.65 -7.45 0.59
N THR A 17 5.49 -8.52 1.38
CA THR A 17 5.55 -8.45 2.85
C THR A 17 6.98 -8.32 3.38
N SER A 18 7.96 -8.87 2.69
CA SER A 18 9.36 -8.93 3.14
C SER A 18 10.36 -8.28 2.18
N SER A 19 9.89 -7.84 1.02
CA SER A 19 10.73 -7.17 0.02
C SER A 19 9.91 -6.35 -0.95
N MET A 20 10.56 -5.38 -1.57
CA MET A 20 10.07 -4.63 -2.71
C MET A 20 10.92 -4.95 -3.93
N ARG A 21 10.30 -5.12 -5.09
CA ARG A 21 11.00 -5.32 -6.36
C ARG A 21 10.66 -4.22 -7.34
N GLY A 22 11.64 -3.81 -8.11
CA GLY A 22 11.46 -2.97 -9.29
C GLY A 22 11.89 -3.75 -10.52
N ILE A 23 10.97 -4.00 -11.42
CA ILE A 23 11.20 -4.78 -12.64
C ILE A 23 10.90 -3.89 -13.83
N LEU A 24 11.90 -3.60 -14.66
CA LEU A 24 11.73 -2.82 -15.87
C LEU A 24 11.43 -3.74 -17.04
N PHE A 25 10.28 -3.56 -17.64
CA PHE A 25 9.85 -4.28 -18.84
C PHE A 25 9.87 -3.38 -20.07
N GLU A 26 10.35 -3.91 -21.19
CA GLU A 26 10.10 -3.30 -22.49
C GLU A 26 8.67 -3.60 -22.99
N HIS A 27 8.23 -2.93 -24.04
CA HIS A 27 6.87 -3.00 -24.59
C HIS A 27 6.43 -4.41 -25.03
N GLN A 28 7.36 -5.32 -25.33
CA GLN A 28 7.07 -6.72 -25.67
C GLN A 28 7.03 -7.65 -24.45
N GLY A 29 7.22 -7.10 -23.25
CA GLY A 29 7.18 -7.83 -21.99
C GLY A 29 8.50 -8.51 -21.59
N LYS A 30 9.61 -8.22 -22.30
CA LYS A 30 10.92 -8.69 -21.88
C LYS A 30 11.41 -7.90 -20.68
N CYS A 31 11.88 -8.58 -19.65
CA CYS A 31 12.53 -7.97 -18.50
C CYS A 31 13.92 -7.43 -18.92
N LEU A 32 14.13 -6.15 -18.73
CA LEU A 32 15.39 -5.47 -18.97
C LEU A 32 16.31 -5.52 -17.74
N THR A 33 15.73 -5.23 -16.56
CA THR A 33 16.47 -5.29 -15.29
C THR A 33 15.50 -5.54 -14.13
N GLU A 34 16.02 -6.13 -13.05
CA GLU A 34 15.32 -6.34 -11.79
C GLU A 34 16.19 -5.87 -10.64
N LYS A 35 15.56 -5.15 -9.69
CA LYS A 35 16.16 -4.71 -8.43
C LYS A 35 15.28 -5.15 -7.27
N GLN A 36 15.89 -5.50 -6.14
CA GLN A 36 15.14 -5.93 -4.96
C GLN A 36 15.77 -5.37 -3.68
N GLU A 37 14.90 -4.86 -2.81
CA GLU A 37 15.24 -4.41 -1.46
C GLU A 37 14.46 -5.21 -0.44
N PHE A 38 15.15 -5.67 0.61
CA PHE A 38 14.55 -6.45 1.68
C PHE A 38 14.24 -5.56 2.89
N TYR A 39 13.14 -5.86 3.55
CA TYR A 39 12.75 -5.29 4.82
C TYR A 39 12.02 -6.34 5.66
N GLN A 40 11.82 -6.06 6.92
CA GLN A 40 11.21 -7.04 7.82
C GLN A 40 10.16 -6.38 8.71
N ALA A 41 8.97 -6.98 8.75
CA ALA A 41 7.95 -6.60 9.71
C ALA A 41 8.39 -6.99 11.13
N THR A 42 7.98 -6.19 12.10
CA THR A 42 8.17 -6.47 13.53
C THR A 42 7.02 -7.32 14.04
N TYR A 43 7.33 -8.51 14.51
CA TYR A 43 6.40 -9.40 15.16
C TYR A 43 6.47 -9.17 16.67
N LEU A 44 5.37 -8.69 17.23
CA LEU A 44 5.23 -8.40 18.65
C LEU A 44 4.48 -9.52 19.38
N GLU A 45 4.42 -9.46 20.70
CA GLU A 45 3.58 -10.36 21.49
C GLU A 45 2.11 -10.25 21.07
N ASN A 46 1.31 -11.25 21.41
CA ASN A 46 -0.12 -11.32 21.12
C ASN A 46 -0.50 -11.31 19.61
N SER A 47 0.39 -11.77 18.74
CA SER A 47 0.17 -11.82 17.28
C SER A 47 -0.02 -10.44 16.63
N TRP A 48 0.57 -9.41 17.20
CA TRP A 48 0.65 -8.10 16.59
C TRP A 48 1.79 -8.07 15.56
N VAL A 49 1.54 -7.44 14.43
CA VAL A 49 2.52 -7.33 13.36
C VAL A 49 2.51 -5.90 12.83
N GLU A 50 3.65 -5.25 12.91
CA GLU A 50 3.84 -3.86 12.50
C GLU A 50 4.99 -3.72 11.52
N GLN A 51 4.95 -2.67 10.69
CA GLN A 51 6.02 -2.29 9.79
C GLN A 51 6.25 -0.79 9.87
N ASN A 52 7.50 -0.37 9.95
CA ASN A 52 7.85 1.05 9.85
C ASN A 52 7.64 1.52 8.40
N PRO A 53 6.80 2.53 8.14
CA PRO A 53 6.61 3.07 6.78
C PRO A 53 7.89 3.57 6.13
N ALA A 54 8.88 4.03 6.91
CA ALA A 54 10.18 4.45 6.40
C ALA A 54 10.95 3.32 5.69
N ASP A 55 10.71 2.06 6.03
CA ASP A 55 11.36 0.94 5.35
C ASP A 55 10.90 0.85 3.90
N TRP A 56 9.59 1.04 3.64
CA TRP A 56 9.06 1.09 2.27
C TRP A 56 9.52 2.32 1.51
N GLU A 57 9.58 3.47 2.17
CA GLU A 57 10.09 4.72 1.57
C GLU A 57 11.54 4.55 1.13
N ASN A 58 12.40 4.04 2.01
CA ASN A 58 13.82 3.78 1.71
C ASN A 58 13.97 2.76 0.56
N ALA A 59 13.21 1.67 0.60
CA ALA A 59 13.23 0.65 -0.45
C ALA A 59 12.77 1.23 -1.80
N LEU A 60 11.69 2.03 -1.81
CA LEU A 60 11.21 2.69 -3.01
C LEU A 60 12.28 3.59 -3.64
N TYR A 61 12.87 4.50 -2.86
CA TYR A 61 13.89 5.41 -3.38
C TYR A 61 15.15 4.68 -3.84
N SER A 62 15.56 3.63 -3.15
CA SER A 62 16.69 2.78 -3.56
C SER A 62 16.42 2.12 -4.91
N ILE A 63 15.25 1.47 -5.06
CA ILE A 63 14.83 0.82 -6.30
C ILE A 63 14.72 1.80 -7.45
N LEU A 64 14.06 2.95 -7.25
CA LEU A 64 13.92 3.96 -8.29
C LEU A 64 15.29 4.45 -8.78
N LYS A 65 16.18 4.78 -7.84
CA LYS A 65 17.54 5.24 -8.16
C LYS A 65 18.33 4.20 -8.95
N GLN A 66 18.31 2.94 -8.52
CA GLN A 66 19.00 1.85 -9.18
C GLN A 66 18.42 1.55 -10.57
N SER A 67 17.07 1.55 -10.68
CA SER A 67 16.40 1.25 -11.96
C SER A 67 16.63 2.34 -13.00
N VAL A 68 16.65 3.62 -12.59
CA VAL A 68 16.96 4.74 -13.50
C VAL A 68 18.38 4.63 -13.99
N ALA A 69 19.35 4.46 -13.08
CA ALA A 69 20.77 4.34 -13.46
C ALA A 69 21.02 3.16 -14.42
N GLU A 70 20.37 2.03 -14.20
CA GLU A 70 20.50 0.87 -15.06
C GLU A 70 19.87 1.09 -16.44
N ALA A 71 18.68 1.71 -16.49
CA ALA A 71 18.04 2.08 -17.75
C ALA A 71 18.93 3.02 -18.58
N GLU A 72 19.50 4.05 -17.95
CA GLU A 72 20.44 4.97 -18.60
C GLU A 72 21.68 4.26 -19.14
N ASN A 73 22.28 3.33 -18.37
CA ASN A 73 23.43 2.54 -18.82
C ASN A 73 23.10 1.65 -20.04
N MET A 74 21.86 1.24 -20.20
CA MET A 74 21.39 0.47 -21.36
C MET A 74 20.94 1.35 -22.54
N GLY A 75 20.95 2.68 -22.38
CA GLY A 75 20.40 3.61 -23.37
C GLY A 75 18.88 3.56 -23.49
N GLU A 76 18.22 3.07 -22.43
CA GLU A 76 16.77 2.96 -22.31
C GLU A 76 16.22 4.05 -21.35
N LYS A 77 14.92 4.27 -21.39
CA LYS A 77 14.21 5.18 -20.47
C LYS A 77 13.04 4.48 -19.80
N ILE A 78 12.62 4.99 -18.67
CA ILE A 78 11.40 4.57 -17.99
C ILE A 78 10.29 5.54 -18.41
N ASP A 79 9.27 5.03 -19.09
CA ASP A 79 8.16 5.85 -19.59
C ASP A 79 6.98 5.89 -18.62
N ALA A 80 6.80 4.84 -17.82
CA ALA A 80 5.73 4.75 -16.83
C ALA A 80 6.16 3.89 -15.63
N ILE A 81 5.47 4.10 -14.50
CA ILE A 81 5.61 3.28 -13.30
C ILE A 81 4.24 2.69 -12.98
N SER A 82 4.20 1.40 -12.66
CA SER A 82 3.03 0.70 -12.14
C SER A 82 3.36 0.12 -10.76
N ILE A 83 2.39 0.13 -9.84
CA ILE A 83 2.54 -0.45 -8.51
C ILE A 83 1.57 -1.60 -8.33
N THR A 84 2.08 -2.71 -7.80
CA THR A 84 1.30 -3.78 -7.18
C THR A 84 1.78 -3.96 -5.73
N SER A 85 0.90 -4.35 -4.83
CA SER A 85 1.27 -4.44 -3.43
C SER A 85 0.41 -5.42 -2.63
N GLN A 86 0.94 -5.82 -1.48
CA GLN A 86 0.13 -6.41 -0.42
C GLN A 86 -1.00 -5.45 -0.01
N ARG A 87 -2.14 -6.00 0.40
CA ARG A 87 -3.35 -5.25 0.70
C ARG A 87 -3.60 -5.14 2.21
N SER A 88 -4.51 -4.24 2.60
CA SER A 88 -5.14 -4.18 3.93
C SER A 88 -4.22 -3.78 5.10
N SER A 89 -2.94 -3.51 4.88
CA SER A 89 -2.10 -2.84 5.88
C SER A 89 -2.45 -1.36 5.95
N VAL A 90 -2.48 -0.78 7.17
CA VAL A 90 -3.01 0.56 7.42
C VAL A 90 -1.94 1.46 8.03
N ILE A 91 -1.77 2.64 7.44
CA ILE A 91 -0.85 3.69 7.88
C ILE A 91 -1.69 4.92 8.26
N PRO A 92 -1.80 5.30 9.55
CA PRO A 92 -2.38 6.58 9.94
C PRO A 92 -1.41 7.71 9.60
N VAL A 93 -1.87 8.74 8.90
CA VAL A 93 -1.02 9.88 8.50
C VAL A 93 -1.64 11.21 8.94
N ASP A 94 -0.78 12.20 9.22
CA ASP A 94 -1.18 13.57 9.53
C ASP A 94 -1.56 14.38 8.26
N GLU A 95 -1.87 15.67 8.42
CA GLU A 95 -2.21 16.58 7.30
C GLU A 95 -1.08 16.77 6.28
N ASN A 96 0.16 16.49 6.67
CA ASN A 96 1.35 16.53 5.80
C ASN A 96 1.71 15.16 5.22
N ILE A 97 0.81 14.17 5.39
CA ILE A 97 0.99 12.76 4.98
C ILE A 97 2.21 12.11 5.65
N ARG A 98 2.56 12.54 6.85
CA ARG A 98 3.60 11.91 7.67
C ARG A 98 2.97 10.80 8.50
N PRO A 99 3.56 9.59 8.51
CA PRO A 99 3.08 8.50 9.36
C PRO A 99 3.10 8.89 10.85
N LEU A 100 2.00 8.65 11.53
CA LEU A 100 1.84 8.92 12.97
C LEU A 100 2.27 7.74 13.84
N SER A 101 2.35 6.55 13.26
CA SER A 101 2.81 5.32 13.89
C SER A 101 3.30 4.33 12.85
N ASN A 102 3.81 3.19 13.31
CA ASN A 102 4.00 2.03 12.45
C ASN A 102 2.68 1.64 11.79
N ALA A 103 2.77 1.08 10.60
CA ALA A 103 1.64 0.47 9.92
C ALA A 103 1.19 -0.80 10.65
N ILE A 104 -0.11 -1.00 10.80
CA ILE A 104 -0.68 -2.27 11.25
C ILE A 104 -0.80 -3.16 10.02
N MET A 105 -0.07 -4.29 10.03
CA MET A 105 0.04 -5.19 8.89
C MET A 105 -1.23 -6.01 8.65
N TRP A 106 -1.41 -6.50 7.43
CA TRP A 106 -2.58 -7.30 7.05
C TRP A 106 -2.73 -8.60 7.86
N GLN A 107 -1.61 -9.23 8.26
CA GLN A 107 -1.60 -10.45 9.06
C GLN A 107 -1.80 -10.22 10.57
N ASP A 108 -1.84 -8.96 11.02
CA ASP A 108 -2.06 -8.58 12.40
C ASP A 108 -3.43 -9.03 12.90
N LYS A 109 -3.48 -9.59 14.10
CA LYS A 109 -4.71 -10.15 14.69
C LYS A 109 -5.21 -9.39 15.91
N ARG A 110 -4.63 -8.21 16.22
CA ARG A 110 -5.08 -7.41 17.38
C ARG A 110 -6.55 -7.05 17.35
N THR A 111 -7.18 -7.07 16.18
CA THR A 111 -8.57 -6.69 15.97
C THR A 111 -9.55 -7.86 15.99
N ASN A 112 -9.12 -9.07 16.38
CA ASN A 112 -10.00 -10.24 16.46
C ASN A 112 -11.24 -9.97 17.29
N TYR A 113 -11.08 -9.40 18.50
CA TYR A 113 -12.19 -9.12 19.41
C TYR A 113 -13.20 -8.11 18.83
N ILE A 114 -12.73 -7.14 18.04
CA ILE A 114 -13.60 -6.18 17.33
C ILE A 114 -14.42 -6.95 16.28
N CYS A 115 -13.77 -7.83 15.51
CA CYS A 115 -14.45 -8.59 14.47
C CYS A 115 -15.48 -9.57 15.07
N GLU A 116 -15.17 -10.21 16.20
CA GLU A 116 -16.09 -11.08 16.94
C GLU A 116 -17.31 -10.30 17.43
N SER A 117 -17.13 -9.09 17.96
CA SER A 117 -18.24 -8.24 18.39
C SER A 117 -19.17 -7.80 17.25
N MET A 118 -18.70 -7.87 16.00
CA MET A 118 -19.44 -7.50 14.79
C MET A 118 -19.97 -8.71 14.00
N GLU A 119 -19.91 -9.90 14.55
CA GLU A 119 -20.32 -11.13 13.85
C GLU A 119 -21.77 -11.08 13.34
N ASN A 120 -22.66 -10.46 14.09
CA ASN A 120 -24.06 -10.24 13.73
C ASN A 120 -24.25 -9.33 12.49
N LEU A 121 -23.22 -8.61 12.06
CA LEU A 121 -23.24 -7.74 10.89
C LEU A 121 -22.73 -8.44 9.63
N ASN A 122 -22.25 -9.70 9.73
CA ASN A 122 -21.60 -10.41 8.63
C ASN A 122 -22.46 -10.48 7.36
N ASP A 123 -23.75 -10.81 7.49
CA ASP A 123 -24.64 -10.93 6.32
C ASP A 123 -24.86 -9.56 5.64
N LYS A 124 -24.99 -8.50 6.44
CA LYS A 124 -25.13 -7.15 5.93
C LYS A 124 -23.85 -6.69 5.24
N VAL A 125 -22.68 -6.92 5.85
CA VAL A 125 -21.38 -6.58 5.26
C VAL A 125 -21.18 -7.38 3.99
N PHE A 126 -21.48 -8.68 3.99
CA PHE A 126 -21.34 -9.52 2.80
C PHE A 126 -22.23 -9.04 1.65
N SER A 127 -23.47 -8.62 1.92
CA SER A 127 -24.37 -8.09 0.88
C SER A 127 -23.88 -6.79 0.25
N LEU A 128 -23.05 -6.01 0.98
CA LEU A 128 -22.51 -4.72 0.51
C LEU A 128 -21.19 -4.88 -0.25
N CYS A 129 -20.31 -5.78 0.19
CA CYS A 129 -18.94 -5.84 -0.31
C CYS A 129 -18.46 -7.24 -0.72
N GLY A 130 -19.28 -8.26 -0.61
CA GLY A 130 -18.90 -9.63 -0.95
C GLY A 130 -17.89 -10.29 0.01
N SER A 131 -17.61 -9.63 1.15
CA SER A 131 -16.67 -10.14 2.17
C SER A 131 -17.31 -10.09 3.55
N ARG A 132 -16.88 -10.97 4.44
CA ARG A 132 -17.31 -10.98 5.84
C ARG A 132 -16.35 -10.16 6.70
N VAL A 133 -16.78 -9.72 7.87
CA VAL A 133 -15.92 -9.05 8.85
C VAL A 133 -14.74 -9.95 9.19
N ASN A 134 -13.53 -9.44 9.05
CA ASN A 134 -12.31 -10.21 9.26
C ASN A 134 -11.15 -9.27 9.66
N PRO A 135 -10.29 -9.66 10.62
CA PRO A 135 -9.16 -8.84 11.07
C PRO A 135 -8.12 -8.56 9.98
N VAL A 136 -8.11 -9.33 8.88
CA VAL A 136 -7.25 -9.06 7.72
C VAL A 136 -7.56 -7.68 7.13
N PHE A 137 -8.82 -7.23 7.12
CA PHE A 137 -9.23 -6.00 6.46
C PHE A 137 -8.92 -4.73 7.26
N SER A 138 -8.72 -3.64 6.54
CA SER A 138 -8.31 -2.33 7.08
C SER A 138 -9.32 -1.74 8.08
N GLY A 139 -10.62 -1.95 7.87
CA GLY A 139 -11.69 -1.33 8.67
C GLY A 139 -11.57 -1.62 10.16
N SER A 140 -11.34 -2.89 10.55
CA SER A 140 -11.17 -3.25 11.96
C SER A 140 -9.92 -2.63 12.59
N LYS A 141 -8.85 -2.44 11.81
CA LYS A 141 -7.61 -1.77 12.27
C LYS A 141 -7.83 -0.29 12.52
N MET A 142 -8.62 0.38 11.69
CA MET A 142 -9.00 1.78 11.90
C MET A 142 -9.87 1.93 13.15
N MET A 143 -10.80 1.01 13.39
CA MET A 143 -11.60 0.96 14.62
C MET A 143 -10.71 0.78 15.84
N TRP A 144 -9.76 -0.15 15.78
CA TRP A 144 -8.80 -0.37 16.85
C TRP A 144 -7.98 0.88 17.18
N ILE A 145 -7.48 1.60 16.15
CA ILE A 145 -6.75 2.86 16.35
C ILE A 145 -7.65 3.90 17.02
N ARG A 146 -8.92 3.97 16.66
CA ARG A 146 -9.89 4.89 17.29
C ARG A 146 -10.09 4.58 18.76
N GLU A 147 -10.18 3.30 19.13
CA GLU A 147 -10.51 2.85 20.48
C GLU A 147 -9.30 2.80 21.38
N GLU A 148 -8.17 2.26 20.91
CA GLU A 148 -7.00 1.96 21.71
C GLU A 148 -5.87 3.01 21.57
N ARG A 149 -5.95 3.88 20.55
CA ARG A 149 -4.98 4.95 20.28
C ARG A 149 -5.68 6.26 19.94
N PRO A 150 -6.58 6.78 20.83
CA PRO A 150 -7.37 7.97 20.55
C PRO A 150 -6.51 9.21 20.26
N GLU A 151 -5.30 9.29 20.83
CA GLU A 151 -4.35 10.36 20.58
C GLU A 151 -3.76 10.34 19.16
N ILE A 152 -3.59 9.14 18.55
CA ILE A 152 -3.19 8.96 17.16
C ILE A 152 -4.40 9.26 16.27
N TYR A 153 -5.56 8.67 16.60
CA TYR A 153 -6.77 8.87 15.83
C TYR A 153 -7.14 10.36 15.70
N ALA A 154 -7.04 11.13 16.78
CA ALA A 154 -7.35 12.56 16.78
C ALA A 154 -6.45 13.39 15.86
N LYS A 155 -5.21 12.94 15.61
CA LYS A 155 -4.24 13.57 14.71
C LYS A 155 -4.30 13.00 13.29
N THR A 156 -5.01 11.89 13.09
CA THR A 156 -5.09 11.22 11.80
C THR A 156 -5.93 12.03 10.82
N TYR A 157 -5.29 12.56 9.80
CA TYR A 157 -5.97 13.18 8.67
C TYR A 157 -6.57 12.13 7.73
N LYS A 158 -5.79 11.07 7.43
CA LYS A 158 -6.21 9.94 6.59
C LYS A 158 -5.58 8.63 7.06
N PHE A 159 -6.28 7.55 6.74
CA PHE A 159 -5.71 6.22 6.75
C PHE A 159 -5.33 5.85 5.32
N MET A 160 -4.07 5.51 5.10
CA MET A 160 -3.57 5.10 3.79
C MET A 160 -3.22 3.62 3.80
N VAL A 161 -3.40 2.96 2.67
CA VAL A 161 -2.80 1.66 2.40
C VAL A 161 -1.43 1.86 1.75
N ILE A 162 -0.61 0.81 1.70
CA ILE A 162 0.78 0.94 1.25
C ILE A 162 0.89 1.56 -0.16
N PRO A 163 0.14 1.10 -1.20
CA PRO A 163 0.28 1.68 -2.53
C PRO A 163 -0.13 3.15 -2.58
N ASP A 164 -1.16 3.57 -1.82
CA ASP A 164 -1.59 4.97 -1.76
C ASP A 164 -0.46 5.85 -1.20
N TYR A 165 0.20 5.39 -0.14
CA TYR A 165 1.33 6.08 0.47
C TYR A 165 2.50 6.21 -0.49
N LEU A 166 2.88 5.12 -1.17
CA LEU A 166 3.99 5.13 -2.13
C LEU A 166 3.69 5.97 -3.38
N ILE A 167 2.44 5.95 -3.88
CA ILE A 167 2.03 6.83 -4.97
C ILE A 167 2.13 8.30 -4.54
N TYR A 168 1.70 8.62 -3.32
CA TYR A 168 1.85 9.97 -2.78
C TYR A 168 3.33 10.40 -2.73
N LEU A 169 4.23 9.55 -2.25
CA LEU A 169 5.68 9.86 -2.20
C LEU A 169 6.25 10.17 -3.59
N MET A 170 5.78 9.49 -4.64
CA MET A 170 6.26 9.70 -6.00
C MET A 170 5.61 10.90 -6.71
N THR A 171 4.35 11.22 -6.40
CA THR A 171 3.55 12.14 -7.20
C THR A 171 3.05 13.37 -6.45
N GLY A 172 3.08 13.36 -5.13
CA GLY A 172 2.43 14.37 -4.27
C GLY A 172 0.90 14.31 -4.29
N ARG A 173 0.29 13.31 -4.95
CA ARG A 173 -1.16 13.19 -5.08
C ARG A 173 -1.70 12.05 -4.20
N ILE A 174 -2.77 12.33 -3.48
CA ILE A 174 -3.50 11.32 -2.72
C ILE A 174 -4.52 10.67 -3.65
N CYS A 175 -4.30 9.41 -3.96
CA CYS A 175 -5.22 8.60 -4.78
C CYS A 175 -5.24 7.17 -4.27
N THR A 176 -6.30 6.46 -4.58
CA THR A 176 -6.45 5.04 -4.26
C THR A 176 -7.12 4.31 -5.40
N ASP A 177 -6.93 3.01 -5.47
CA ASP A 177 -7.56 2.15 -6.46
C ASP A 177 -8.86 1.55 -5.90
N TYR A 178 -9.91 1.55 -6.70
CA TYR A 178 -11.19 0.93 -6.34
C TYR A 178 -11.08 -0.55 -5.97
N THR A 179 -10.15 -1.28 -6.54
CA THR A 179 -9.95 -2.71 -6.23
C THR A 179 -9.29 -2.94 -4.86
N LEU A 180 -8.64 -1.91 -4.31
CA LEU A 180 -8.07 -1.91 -2.96
C LEU A 180 -9.10 -1.46 -1.91
N SER A 181 -10.24 -1.00 -2.36
CA SER A 181 -11.22 -0.24 -1.64
C SER A 181 -12.20 -1.07 -0.83
N LEU A 182 -11.71 -1.94 0.02
CA LEU A 182 -12.48 -2.38 1.18
C LEU A 182 -12.81 -1.20 2.13
N ILE A 183 -12.12 -0.08 2.00
CA ILE A 183 -12.27 1.14 2.79
C ILE A 183 -13.43 2.00 2.26
N HIS A 184 -13.62 2.13 0.96
CA HIS A 184 -14.69 2.93 0.36
C HIS A 184 -16.09 2.37 0.62
N ILE A 185 -16.20 1.11 0.96
CA ILE A 185 -17.45 0.47 1.35
C ILE A 185 -17.81 0.79 2.81
N SER A 186 -16.82 1.10 3.65
CA SER A 186 -17.03 1.44 5.05
C SER A 186 -17.26 2.94 5.30
N GLU A 187 -17.05 3.82 4.30
CA GLU A 187 -17.36 5.27 4.40
C GLU A 187 -18.37 5.70 3.33
N PRO A 188 -19.67 5.50 3.53
CA PRO A 188 -20.70 5.83 2.53
C PRO A 188 -20.93 7.33 2.31
N THR A 189 -20.20 8.22 2.99
CA THR A 189 -20.55 9.64 3.05
C THR A 189 -19.53 10.62 2.46
N ARG A 190 -18.39 10.18 1.94
CA ARG A 190 -17.49 11.06 1.19
C ARG A 190 -17.10 10.44 -0.14
N ARG A 191 -17.85 10.77 -1.19
CA ARG A 191 -17.34 10.68 -2.56
C ARG A 191 -16.09 11.53 -2.64
N VAL A 192 -14.93 10.91 -2.67
CA VAL A 192 -13.73 11.54 -3.21
C VAL A 192 -13.94 11.55 -4.72
N VAL A 193 -14.41 12.68 -5.23
CA VAL A 193 -14.39 12.94 -6.68
C VAL A 193 -12.93 13.17 -7.02
N ILE A 194 -12.39 12.31 -7.87
CA ILE A 194 -11.10 12.48 -8.53
C ILE A 194 -11.28 13.51 -9.63
#